data_91376b6b491dd5c77fdddb1dadb29b11
#
_entry.id   91376b6b491dd5c77fdddb1dadb29b11
#
_cell.length_a   1.000
_cell.length_b   1.000
_cell.length_c   1.000
_cell.angle_alpha   90.00
_cell.angle_beta   90.00
_cell.angle_gamma   90.00
#
_symmetry.space_group_name_H-M   'P 1'
#
loop_
_entity.id
_entity.type
_entity.pdbx_description
1 polymer ?
#
loop_
_entity_poly.entity_id
_entity_poly.type
_entity_poly.pdbx_seq_one_letter_code
_entity_poly.pdbx_strand_id
1 'polypeptide(L)'
;MMRKFLLRLMCWVLFQGLIWAAANAGERQPTGWDVFVHGQHAYVAGGENGLYAVDIRQPANLQRAASIKTAGQAKGVFAAGSFAYVADGSAGLQIVGIRNPADPVMVGSVDTPGDARGVYVFSDYALVADAQAGLQVISIRDPGRPRIVAAVDTPGEAHQVAVAANHAYVADGMGGLQIINIRRPTEPKMVASISALHDARSVHVIADHAFVADAAGGISAIDIRNPSRPQVVGALKTPGEAQGVYPLYNLLVVADGSRGLQLIDIRKPGSMRIVGAYHTPGETRSVFGLASRVYVAGSGFGLGVFDVIDRSRLNAKGHFLVDMDR
;
A
#
# COMPACT_ATOMS: atom_id res chain seq x y z
N MET A 1 -15.54 -19.72 38.71
CA MET A 1 -16.45 -19.11 37.72
C MET A 1 -15.73 -18.51 36.49
N MET A 2 -14.58 -17.90 36.65
CA MET A 2 -13.80 -17.26 35.60
C MET A 2 -13.29 -18.19 34.47
N ARG A 3 -12.86 -19.41 34.78
CA ARG A 3 -12.37 -20.39 33.77
C ARG A 3 -13.43 -20.87 32.79
N LYS A 4 -14.68 -20.95 33.16
CA LYS A 4 -15.79 -21.34 32.27
C LYS A 4 -16.22 -20.20 31.31
N PHE A 5 -15.96 -18.96 31.70
CA PHE A 5 -16.27 -17.79 30.85
C PHE A 5 -15.23 -17.61 29.76
N LEU A 6 -13.94 -17.81 30.03
CA LEU A 6 -12.88 -17.77 29.03
C LEU A 6 -12.98 -18.90 27.97
N LEU A 7 -13.35 -20.12 28.42
CA LEU A 7 -13.56 -21.23 27.47
C LEU A 7 -14.76 -20.97 26.53
N ARG A 8 -15.82 -20.33 27.01
CA ARG A 8 -16.98 -19.99 26.16
C ARG A 8 -16.67 -18.87 25.19
N LEU A 9 -15.85 -17.89 25.56
CA LEU A 9 -15.42 -16.82 24.64
C LEU A 9 -14.47 -17.36 23.55
N MET A 10 -13.51 -18.23 23.91
CA MET A 10 -12.62 -18.88 22.93
C MET A 10 -13.39 -19.82 21.98
N CYS A 11 -14.37 -20.60 22.47
CA CYS A 11 -15.21 -21.42 21.60
C CYS A 11 -16.08 -20.58 20.67
N TRP A 12 -16.56 -19.39 21.10
CA TRP A 12 -17.41 -18.55 20.27
C TRP A 12 -16.61 -17.88 19.15
N VAL A 13 -15.39 -17.43 19.40
CA VAL A 13 -14.48 -16.87 18.40
C VAL A 13 -14.01 -17.95 17.42
N LEU A 14 -13.70 -19.17 17.91
CA LEU A 14 -13.32 -20.30 17.03
C LEU A 14 -14.51 -20.81 16.20
N PHE A 15 -15.72 -20.78 16.76
CA PHE A 15 -16.94 -21.23 16.08
C PHE A 15 -17.38 -20.22 14.99
N GLN A 16 -17.23 -18.93 15.23
CA GLN A 16 -17.45 -17.90 14.21
C GLN A 16 -16.41 -18.01 13.07
N GLY A 17 -15.14 -18.27 13.39
CA GLY A 17 -14.09 -18.49 12.40
C GLY A 17 -14.30 -19.76 11.56
N LEU A 18 -14.80 -20.84 12.16
CA LEU A 18 -15.06 -22.12 11.48
C LEU A 18 -16.34 -22.05 10.60
N ILE A 19 -17.39 -21.36 11.04
CA ILE A 19 -18.60 -21.16 10.24
C ILE A 19 -18.28 -20.25 9.05
N TRP A 20 -17.42 -19.24 9.24
CA TRP A 20 -16.99 -18.36 8.18
C TRP A 20 -16.13 -19.08 7.12
N ALA A 21 -15.23 -19.97 7.55
CA ALA A 21 -14.39 -20.77 6.66
C ALA A 21 -15.18 -21.85 5.89
N ALA A 22 -16.24 -22.41 6.48
CA ALA A 22 -17.06 -23.44 5.84
C ALA A 22 -18.11 -22.87 4.87
N ALA A 23 -18.57 -21.63 5.08
CA ALA A 23 -19.55 -20.98 4.20
C ALA A 23 -18.95 -20.46 2.88
N ASN A 24 -17.62 -20.30 2.81
CA ASN A 24 -16.93 -19.67 1.68
C ASN A 24 -16.02 -20.61 0.87
N ALA A 25 -16.18 -21.92 0.99
CA ALA A 25 -15.41 -22.89 0.22
C ALA A 25 -15.89 -22.93 -1.26
N GLY A 26 -15.71 -21.83 -1.98
CA GLY A 26 -16.08 -21.66 -3.39
C GLY A 26 -16.29 -20.22 -3.81
N GLU A 27 -16.41 -19.28 -2.88
CA GLU A 27 -16.49 -17.85 -3.18
C GLU A 27 -15.09 -17.23 -3.27
N ARG A 28 -14.88 -16.33 -4.24
CA ARG A 28 -13.62 -15.56 -4.36
C ARG A 28 -13.40 -14.80 -3.06
N GLN A 29 -12.24 -15.00 -2.44
CA GLN A 29 -11.91 -14.30 -1.18
C GLN A 29 -11.80 -12.79 -1.43
N PRO A 30 -12.42 -11.94 -0.59
CA PRO A 30 -12.31 -10.49 -0.72
C PRO A 30 -10.84 -10.08 -0.68
N THR A 31 -10.40 -9.35 -1.72
CA THR A 31 -8.99 -9.00 -1.89
C THR A 31 -8.82 -7.50 -2.07
N GLY A 32 -8.16 -6.84 -1.10
CA GLY A 32 -7.60 -5.50 -1.26
C GLY A 32 -6.09 -5.61 -1.52
N TRP A 33 -5.62 -5.01 -2.61
CA TRP A 33 -4.20 -4.96 -2.94
C TRP A 33 -3.52 -3.73 -2.34
N ASP A 34 -4.16 -2.60 -2.48
CA ASP A 34 -3.66 -1.32 -1.98
C ASP A 34 -4.79 -0.42 -1.51
N VAL A 35 -4.49 0.54 -0.66
CA VAL A 35 -5.45 1.51 -0.13
C VAL A 35 -4.84 2.90 -0.05
N PHE A 36 -5.60 3.89 -0.50
CA PHE A 36 -5.29 5.30 -0.34
C PHE A 36 -6.50 6.07 0.18
N VAL A 37 -6.29 6.93 1.17
CA VAL A 37 -7.38 7.75 1.71
C VAL A 37 -7.31 9.16 1.15
N HIS A 38 -8.44 9.61 0.59
CA HIS A 38 -8.59 10.97 0.11
C HIS A 38 -9.94 11.55 0.54
N GLY A 39 -9.92 12.66 1.25
CA GLY A 39 -11.12 13.24 1.85
C GLY A 39 -11.79 12.29 2.84
N GLN A 40 -13.03 11.95 2.59
CA GLN A 40 -13.85 11.08 3.45
C GLN A 40 -14.01 9.66 2.88
N HIS A 41 -13.18 9.29 1.91
CA HIS A 41 -13.22 7.99 1.27
C HIS A 41 -11.88 7.28 1.28
N ALA A 42 -11.92 5.97 1.48
CA ALA A 42 -10.81 5.08 1.18
C ALA A 42 -11.02 4.52 -0.24
N TYR A 43 -10.00 4.66 -1.07
CA TYR A 43 -9.96 4.05 -2.39
C TYR A 43 -9.15 2.77 -2.30
N VAL A 44 -9.75 1.66 -2.68
CA VAL A 44 -9.14 0.32 -2.55
C VAL A 44 -8.95 -0.27 -3.95
N ALA A 45 -7.72 -0.62 -4.27
CA ALA A 45 -7.40 -1.41 -5.45
C ALA A 45 -7.82 -2.87 -5.20
N GLY A 46 -8.84 -3.34 -5.90
CA GLY A 46 -9.53 -4.61 -5.69
C GLY A 46 -9.15 -5.71 -6.69
N GLY A 47 -7.97 -5.64 -7.30
CA GLY A 47 -7.52 -6.61 -8.30
C GLY A 47 -8.45 -6.61 -9.53
N GLU A 48 -8.95 -7.78 -9.92
CA GLU A 48 -9.84 -7.95 -11.06
C GLU A 48 -11.17 -7.19 -10.94
N ASN A 49 -11.54 -6.77 -9.73
CA ASN A 49 -12.77 -6.00 -9.48
C ASN A 49 -12.59 -4.48 -9.67
N GLY A 50 -11.37 -4.02 -9.93
CA GLY A 50 -11.05 -2.63 -10.21
C GLY A 50 -10.91 -1.79 -8.94
N LEU A 51 -11.49 -0.60 -8.93
CA LEU A 51 -11.39 0.38 -7.85
C LEU A 51 -12.68 0.48 -7.04
N TYR A 52 -12.57 0.42 -5.72
CA TYR A 52 -13.67 0.68 -4.80
C TYR A 52 -13.50 2.04 -4.12
N ALA A 53 -14.59 2.80 -4.00
CA ALA A 53 -14.70 3.97 -3.14
C ALA A 53 -15.53 3.57 -1.90
N VAL A 54 -14.92 3.64 -0.74
CA VAL A 54 -15.54 3.26 0.55
C VAL A 54 -15.68 4.50 1.42
N ASP A 55 -16.89 4.79 1.87
CA ASP A 55 -17.15 5.87 2.83
C ASP A 55 -16.59 5.50 4.20
N ILE A 56 -15.67 6.32 4.72
CA ILE A 56 -14.99 6.10 6.00
C ILE A 56 -15.42 7.07 7.11
N ARG A 57 -16.49 7.83 6.90
CA ARG A 57 -17.03 8.76 7.91
C ARG A 57 -17.46 8.03 9.18
N GLN A 58 -17.97 6.81 9.03
CA GLN A 58 -18.36 5.93 10.13
C GLN A 58 -17.49 4.66 10.12
N PRO A 59 -16.34 4.65 10.76
CA PRO A 59 -15.38 3.53 10.68
C PRO A 59 -15.92 2.19 11.19
N ALA A 60 -16.90 2.21 12.09
CA ALA A 60 -17.56 1.01 12.60
C ALA A 60 -18.62 0.44 11.62
N ASN A 61 -19.01 1.22 10.60
CA ASN A 61 -20.00 0.85 9.60
C ASN A 61 -19.57 1.37 8.23
N LEU A 62 -18.55 0.74 7.66
CA LEU A 62 -18.02 1.10 6.35
C LEU A 62 -19.04 0.77 5.27
N GLN A 63 -19.25 1.70 4.34
CA GLN A 63 -20.19 1.55 3.24
C GLN A 63 -19.48 1.74 1.91
N ARG A 64 -19.76 0.88 0.94
CA ARG A 64 -19.35 1.09 -0.44
C ARG A 64 -20.10 2.30 -1.00
N ALA A 65 -19.41 3.37 -1.32
CA ALA A 65 -19.99 4.50 -2.03
C ALA A 65 -20.20 4.12 -3.50
N ALA A 66 -19.20 3.51 -4.13
CA ALA A 66 -19.26 3.00 -5.50
C ALA A 66 -18.09 2.03 -5.78
N SER A 67 -18.15 1.39 -6.94
CA SER A 67 -17.01 0.69 -7.54
C SER A 67 -16.98 0.94 -9.05
N ILE A 68 -15.82 0.90 -9.63
CA ILE A 68 -15.62 0.97 -11.07
C ILE A 68 -14.65 -0.13 -11.50
N LYS A 69 -15.07 -0.95 -12.46
CA LYS A 69 -14.20 -1.98 -13.02
C LYS A 69 -13.15 -1.34 -13.91
N THR A 70 -11.90 -1.75 -13.75
CA THR A 70 -10.78 -1.35 -14.61
C THR A 70 -10.52 -2.42 -15.68
N ALA A 71 -9.64 -2.13 -16.63
CA ALA A 71 -9.38 -3.03 -17.76
C ALA A 71 -8.50 -4.24 -17.38
N GLY A 72 -7.72 -4.11 -16.29
CA GLY A 72 -6.76 -5.12 -15.83
C GLY A 72 -6.98 -5.58 -14.40
N GLN A 73 -5.91 -5.58 -13.63
CA GLN A 73 -5.90 -5.92 -12.20
C GLN A 73 -5.42 -4.70 -11.40
N ALA A 74 -6.34 -4.00 -10.74
CA ALA A 74 -6.01 -2.88 -9.88
C ALA A 74 -5.12 -3.34 -8.70
N LYS A 75 -3.83 -2.98 -8.73
CA LYS A 75 -2.80 -3.39 -7.76
C LYS A 75 -2.34 -2.24 -6.87
N GLY A 76 -2.30 -1.03 -7.41
CA GLY A 76 -1.91 0.16 -6.67
C GLY A 76 -2.88 1.30 -6.92
N VAL A 77 -3.04 2.19 -5.92
CA VAL A 77 -3.90 3.36 -6.03
C VAL A 77 -3.29 4.58 -5.38
N PHE A 78 -3.39 5.72 -6.04
CA PHE A 78 -3.08 7.04 -5.49
C PHE A 78 -4.21 8.01 -5.83
N ALA A 79 -4.68 8.79 -4.87
CA ALA A 79 -5.73 9.76 -5.12
C ALA A 79 -5.23 11.19 -4.86
N ALA A 80 -5.47 12.09 -5.83
CA ALA A 80 -5.12 13.49 -5.74
C ALA A 80 -6.15 14.36 -6.46
N GLY A 81 -6.57 15.43 -5.80
CA GLY A 81 -7.56 16.35 -6.36
C GLY A 81 -8.87 15.65 -6.69
N SER A 82 -9.25 15.65 -7.95
CA SER A 82 -10.49 15.04 -8.45
C SER A 82 -10.26 13.66 -9.12
N PHE A 83 -9.09 13.06 -8.96
CA PHE A 83 -8.73 11.84 -9.67
C PHE A 83 -8.13 10.79 -8.74
N ALA A 84 -8.45 9.52 -9.02
CA ALA A 84 -7.72 8.36 -8.56
C ALA A 84 -6.92 7.80 -9.74
N TYR A 85 -5.65 7.50 -9.47
CA TYR A 85 -4.70 6.90 -10.41
C TYR A 85 -4.49 5.47 -9.99
N VAL A 86 -4.77 4.53 -10.87
CA VAL A 86 -4.76 3.09 -10.58
C VAL A 86 -3.67 2.43 -11.41
N ALA A 87 -2.71 1.81 -10.74
CA ALA A 87 -1.78 0.88 -11.37
C ALA A 87 -2.53 -0.45 -11.59
N ASP A 88 -2.84 -0.74 -12.86
CA ASP A 88 -3.85 -1.73 -13.27
C ASP A 88 -3.24 -2.98 -13.90
N GLY A 89 -2.06 -3.37 -13.41
CA GLY A 89 -1.37 -4.56 -13.92
C GLY A 89 -0.98 -4.39 -15.38
N SER A 90 -1.31 -5.39 -16.21
CA SER A 90 -1.02 -5.37 -17.65
C SER A 90 -1.80 -4.33 -18.44
N ALA A 91 -2.75 -3.64 -17.85
CA ALA A 91 -3.49 -2.53 -18.47
C ALA A 91 -2.89 -1.15 -18.13
N GLY A 92 -1.71 -1.11 -17.51
CA GLY A 92 -0.93 0.07 -17.24
C GLY A 92 -1.58 1.03 -16.22
N LEU A 93 -1.66 2.32 -16.53
CA LEU A 93 -2.26 3.34 -15.68
C LEU A 93 -3.68 3.66 -16.13
N GLN A 94 -4.64 3.56 -15.18
CA GLN A 94 -6.01 4.03 -15.36
C GLN A 94 -6.22 5.30 -14.52
N ILE A 95 -6.93 6.28 -15.08
CA ILE A 95 -7.29 7.53 -14.38
C ILE A 95 -8.80 7.58 -14.22
N VAL A 96 -9.25 7.59 -12.98
CA VAL A 96 -10.66 7.59 -12.59
C VAL A 96 -11.02 8.94 -11.99
N GLY A 97 -12.06 9.58 -12.51
CA GLY A 97 -12.64 10.77 -11.93
C GLY A 97 -13.40 10.42 -10.65
N ILE A 98 -13.01 11.06 -9.55
CA ILE A 98 -13.58 10.82 -8.20
C ILE A 98 -14.15 12.09 -7.58
N ARG A 99 -14.48 13.08 -8.40
CA ARG A 99 -15.13 14.31 -7.92
C ARG A 99 -16.45 14.02 -7.21
N ASN A 100 -17.20 13.04 -7.72
CA ASN A 100 -18.32 12.41 -7.04
C ASN A 100 -17.93 10.95 -6.72
N PRO A 101 -17.57 10.64 -5.46
CA PRO A 101 -17.16 9.29 -5.09
C PRO A 101 -18.26 8.23 -5.22
N ALA A 102 -19.53 8.65 -5.29
CA ALA A 102 -20.67 7.75 -5.52
C ALA A 102 -20.91 7.43 -7.00
N ASP A 103 -20.23 8.13 -7.91
CA ASP A 103 -20.34 7.95 -9.36
C ASP A 103 -18.96 8.17 -10.02
N PRO A 104 -18.00 7.27 -9.80
CA PRO A 104 -16.67 7.36 -10.41
C PRO A 104 -16.76 7.06 -11.90
N VAL A 105 -15.98 7.81 -12.70
CA VAL A 105 -15.98 7.67 -14.16
C VAL A 105 -14.57 7.46 -14.69
N MET A 106 -14.40 6.60 -15.70
CA MET A 106 -13.13 6.46 -16.40
C MET A 106 -12.84 7.74 -17.19
N VAL A 107 -11.68 8.34 -16.98
CA VAL A 107 -11.28 9.61 -17.61
C VAL A 107 -10.23 9.37 -18.69
N GLY A 108 -9.25 8.55 -18.44
CA GLY A 108 -8.19 8.24 -19.38
C GLY A 108 -7.38 7.03 -18.94
N SER A 109 -6.59 6.52 -19.88
CA SER A 109 -5.70 5.39 -19.60
C SER A 109 -4.46 5.46 -20.50
N VAL A 110 -3.39 4.85 -20.08
CA VAL A 110 -2.20 4.59 -20.89
C VAL A 110 -1.62 3.24 -20.51
N ASP A 111 -1.42 2.42 -21.52
CA ASP A 111 -0.75 1.13 -21.36
C ASP A 111 0.72 1.33 -21.03
N THR A 112 1.29 0.46 -20.17
CA THR A 112 2.71 0.45 -19.81
C THR A 112 3.35 -0.86 -20.25
N PRO A 113 4.69 -0.87 -20.53
CA PRO A 113 5.35 -2.05 -21.08
C PRO A 113 5.36 -3.28 -20.18
N GLY A 114 5.13 -3.11 -18.87
CA GLY A 114 5.28 -4.15 -17.87
C GLY A 114 3.97 -4.55 -17.18
N ASP A 115 4.03 -4.64 -15.87
CA ASP A 115 2.93 -4.98 -14.98
C ASP A 115 2.83 -3.89 -13.91
N ALA A 116 1.99 -2.87 -14.15
CA ALA A 116 1.85 -1.72 -13.26
C ALA A 116 1.38 -2.14 -11.85
N ARG A 117 2.24 -1.97 -10.84
CA ARG A 117 2.01 -2.43 -9.47
C ARG A 117 1.77 -1.30 -8.49
N GLY A 118 2.50 -0.22 -8.61
CA GLY A 118 2.41 0.93 -7.73
C GLY A 118 2.37 2.24 -8.50
N VAL A 119 1.73 3.25 -7.96
CA VAL A 119 1.66 4.58 -8.57
C VAL A 119 1.83 5.66 -7.51
N TYR A 120 2.55 6.71 -7.86
CA TYR A 120 2.69 7.93 -7.07
C TYR A 120 2.52 9.15 -7.98
N VAL A 121 1.73 10.13 -7.54
CA VAL A 121 1.54 11.37 -8.30
C VAL A 121 2.45 12.47 -7.75
N PHE A 122 3.25 13.04 -8.63
CA PHE A 122 4.16 14.13 -8.36
C PHE A 122 3.98 15.24 -9.37
N SER A 123 3.44 16.39 -8.97
CA SER A 123 3.09 17.51 -9.84
C SER A 123 2.17 17.04 -10.99
N ASP A 124 2.58 17.26 -12.25
CA ASP A 124 1.85 16.88 -13.46
C ASP A 124 2.23 15.48 -13.98
N TYR A 125 2.81 14.65 -13.14
CA TYR A 125 3.31 13.33 -13.53
C TYR A 125 2.82 12.24 -12.59
N ALA A 126 2.45 11.10 -13.17
CA ALA A 126 2.31 9.84 -12.45
C ALA A 126 3.60 9.02 -12.65
N LEU A 127 4.17 8.57 -11.55
CA LEU A 127 5.30 7.65 -11.52
C LEU A 127 4.73 6.26 -11.28
N VAL A 128 4.93 5.34 -12.21
CA VAL A 128 4.39 3.98 -12.13
C VAL A 128 5.53 2.98 -11.96
N ALA A 129 5.50 2.22 -10.87
CA ALA A 129 6.34 1.05 -10.68
C ALA A 129 5.77 -0.10 -11.53
N ASP A 130 6.48 -0.47 -12.60
CA ASP A 130 6.00 -1.26 -13.73
C ASP A 130 6.68 -2.62 -13.82
N ALA A 131 6.89 -3.24 -12.67
CA ALA A 131 7.56 -4.52 -12.53
C ALA A 131 8.90 -4.56 -13.28
N GLN A 132 9.09 -5.51 -14.19
CA GLN A 132 10.33 -5.69 -14.97
C GLN A 132 10.63 -4.52 -15.92
N ALA A 133 9.66 -3.66 -16.22
CA ALA A 133 9.86 -2.46 -17.02
C ALA A 133 10.32 -1.24 -16.19
N GLY A 134 10.62 -1.44 -14.91
CA GLY A 134 11.18 -0.44 -14.01
C GLY A 134 10.19 0.69 -13.66
N LEU A 135 10.66 1.94 -13.74
CA LEU A 135 9.85 3.12 -13.43
C LEU A 135 9.40 3.82 -14.71
N GLN A 136 8.09 3.94 -14.90
CA GLN A 136 7.51 4.75 -15.98
C GLN A 136 7.15 6.14 -15.46
N VAL A 137 7.46 7.17 -16.23
CA VAL A 137 7.06 8.56 -15.96
C VAL A 137 5.98 8.96 -16.97
N ILE A 138 4.78 9.21 -16.47
CA ILE A 138 3.61 9.46 -17.29
C ILE A 138 3.14 10.90 -17.07
N SER A 139 3.04 11.71 -18.12
CA SER A 139 2.44 13.04 -18.04
C SER A 139 0.93 12.92 -17.89
N ILE A 140 0.40 13.55 -16.85
CA ILE A 140 -1.02 13.62 -16.50
C ILE A 140 -1.57 15.05 -16.52
N ARG A 141 -0.89 15.96 -17.27
CA ARG A 141 -1.35 17.35 -17.47
C ARG A 141 -2.75 17.40 -18.06
N ASP A 142 -3.02 16.49 -18.98
CA ASP A 142 -4.36 16.19 -19.47
C ASP A 142 -4.73 14.78 -19.02
N PRO A 143 -5.53 14.64 -17.95
CA PRO A 143 -5.92 13.34 -17.43
C PRO A 143 -6.70 12.47 -18.42
N GLY A 144 -7.35 13.08 -19.42
CA GLY A 144 -8.04 12.37 -20.50
C GLY A 144 -7.09 11.80 -21.55
N ARG A 145 -5.81 12.24 -21.57
CA ARG A 145 -4.79 11.84 -22.56
C ARG A 145 -3.43 11.64 -21.91
N PRO A 146 -3.32 10.74 -20.92
CA PRO A 146 -2.04 10.46 -20.29
C PRO A 146 -1.05 9.86 -21.31
N ARG A 147 0.25 10.12 -21.15
CA ARG A 147 1.28 9.59 -22.03
C ARG A 147 2.59 9.34 -21.29
N ILE A 148 3.26 8.27 -21.61
CA ILE A 148 4.62 8.01 -21.14
C ILE A 148 5.55 9.07 -21.74
N VAL A 149 6.34 9.73 -20.90
CA VAL A 149 7.29 10.78 -21.31
C VAL A 149 8.73 10.40 -21.01
N ALA A 150 8.96 9.46 -20.12
CA ALA A 150 10.27 8.88 -19.82
C ALA A 150 10.11 7.54 -19.11
N ALA A 151 11.17 6.75 -19.08
CA ALA A 151 11.28 5.54 -18.32
C ALA A 151 12.70 5.40 -17.74
N VAL A 152 12.83 4.68 -16.63
CA VAL A 152 14.10 4.24 -16.06
C VAL A 152 14.03 2.75 -15.82
N ASP A 153 14.88 2.01 -16.49
CA ASP A 153 15.05 0.59 -16.24
C ASP A 153 15.66 0.37 -14.85
N THR A 154 15.16 -0.60 -14.12
CA THR A 154 15.64 -0.98 -12.79
C THR A 154 16.07 -2.45 -12.78
N PRO A 155 17.07 -2.82 -11.95
CA PRO A 155 17.64 -4.17 -12.01
C PRO A 155 16.72 -5.29 -11.53
N GLY A 156 15.62 -4.98 -10.84
CA GLY A 156 14.69 -5.95 -10.28
C GLY A 156 13.28 -5.86 -10.82
N GLU A 157 12.31 -6.04 -9.95
CA GLU A 157 10.89 -5.83 -10.23
C GLU A 157 10.37 -4.64 -9.42
N ALA A 158 10.06 -3.54 -10.09
CA ALA A 158 9.53 -2.35 -9.42
C ALA A 158 8.13 -2.63 -8.87
N HIS A 159 7.97 -2.61 -7.54
CA HIS A 159 6.71 -2.86 -6.84
C HIS A 159 6.00 -1.59 -6.41
N GLN A 160 6.73 -0.66 -5.83
CA GLN A 160 6.17 0.59 -5.32
C GLN A 160 7.16 1.74 -5.50
N VAL A 161 6.63 2.94 -5.59
CA VAL A 161 7.43 4.16 -5.66
C VAL A 161 6.93 5.18 -4.63
N ALA A 162 7.85 5.81 -3.93
CA ALA A 162 7.61 6.99 -3.09
C ALA A 162 8.45 8.16 -3.60
N VAL A 163 8.00 9.38 -3.33
CA VAL A 163 8.73 10.59 -3.72
C VAL A 163 9.01 11.46 -2.51
N ALA A 164 10.25 11.91 -2.41
CA ALA A 164 10.63 12.95 -1.47
C ALA A 164 11.55 13.96 -2.16
N ALA A 165 11.27 15.24 -1.98
CA ALA A 165 11.91 16.33 -2.70
C ALA A 165 11.90 16.08 -4.23
N ASN A 166 13.05 15.90 -4.82
CA ASN A 166 13.21 15.67 -6.28
C ASN A 166 13.73 14.25 -6.57
N HIS A 167 13.44 13.28 -5.70
CA HIS A 167 13.87 11.90 -5.87
C HIS A 167 12.70 10.93 -5.74
N ALA A 168 12.65 9.98 -6.66
CA ALA A 168 11.81 8.80 -6.55
C ALA A 168 12.63 7.67 -5.91
N TYR A 169 12.00 6.99 -4.96
CA TYR A 169 12.52 5.83 -4.26
C TYR A 169 11.68 4.65 -4.69
N VAL A 170 12.27 3.70 -5.39
CA VAL A 170 11.58 2.55 -5.97
C VAL A 170 11.95 1.29 -5.19
N ALA A 171 10.96 0.65 -4.59
CA ALA A 171 11.09 -0.69 -4.04
C ALA A 171 11.10 -1.68 -5.21
N ASP A 172 12.26 -2.29 -5.48
CA ASP A 172 12.59 -2.95 -6.75
C ASP A 172 12.81 -4.47 -6.57
N GLY A 173 12.04 -5.08 -5.67
CA GLY A 173 12.13 -6.50 -5.41
C GLY A 173 13.55 -6.91 -4.99
N MET A 174 14.10 -7.96 -5.62
CA MET A 174 15.49 -8.40 -5.40
C MET A 174 16.54 -7.39 -5.88
N GLY A 175 16.16 -6.39 -6.67
CA GLY A 175 17.01 -5.24 -7.02
C GLY A 175 17.22 -4.29 -5.83
N GLY A 176 16.44 -4.42 -4.77
CA GLY A 176 16.51 -3.62 -3.55
C GLY A 176 15.83 -2.26 -3.66
N LEU A 177 16.47 -1.18 -3.23
CA LEU A 177 15.94 0.17 -3.33
C LEU A 177 16.71 0.96 -4.38
N GLN A 178 15.99 1.47 -5.38
CA GLN A 178 16.56 2.36 -6.41
C GLN A 178 16.23 3.82 -6.08
N ILE A 179 17.19 4.71 -6.23
CA ILE A 179 17.01 6.15 -6.01
C ILE A 179 17.22 6.87 -7.32
N ILE A 180 16.19 7.56 -7.78
CA ILE A 180 16.13 8.18 -9.10
C ILE A 180 15.89 9.68 -8.93
N ASN A 181 16.78 10.50 -9.48
CA ASN A 181 16.58 11.94 -9.52
C ASN A 181 15.51 12.28 -10.56
N ILE A 182 14.44 12.92 -10.13
CA ILE A 182 13.28 13.32 -10.93
C ILE A 182 13.10 14.84 -10.94
N ARG A 183 14.16 15.62 -10.69
CA ARG A 183 14.11 17.08 -10.80
C ARG A 183 13.65 17.54 -12.18
N ARG A 184 14.00 16.77 -13.20
CA ARG A 184 13.45 16.86 -14.55
C ARG A 184 12.73 15.53 -14.85
N PRO A 185 11.40 15.47 -14.65
CA PRO A 185 10.68 14.21 -14.81
C PRO A 185 10.75 13.59 -16.21
N THR A 186 11.04 14.40 -17.23
CA THR A 186 11.27 13.92 -18.62
C THR A 186 12.69 13.41 -18.88
N GLU A 187 13.61 13.57 -17.91
CA GLU A 187 15.00 13.13 -18.00
C GLU A 187 15.42 12.50 -16.64
N PRO A 188 14.69 11.50 -16.14
CA PRO A 188 15.00 10.90 -14.85
C PRO A 188 16.35 10.18 -14.90
N LYS A 189 17.09 10.18 -13.78
CA LYS A 189 18.40 9.51 -13.70
C LYS A 189 18.54 8.74 -12.42
N MET A 190 18.88 7.47 -12.50
CA MET A 190 19.29 6.69 -11.34
C MET A 190 20.56 7.29 -10.74
N VAL A 191 20.56 7.55 -9.43
CA VAL A 191 21.66 8.20 -8.73
C VAL A 191 22.28 7.31 -7.66
N ALA A 192 21.54 6.32 -7.17
CA ALA A 192 22.04 5.33 -6.21
C ALA A 192 21.14 4.09 -6.19
N SER A 193 21.69 3.01 -5.65
CA SER A 193 21.03 1.73 -5.42
C SER A 193 21.47 1.13 -4.09
N ILE A 194 20.54 0.52 -3.36
CA ILE A 194 20.81 -0.33 -2.18
C ILE A 194 20.38 -1.75 -2.54
N SER A 195 21.32 -2.57 -2.96
CA SER A 195 21.06 -3.97 -3.36
C SER A 195 21.15 -4.98 -2.22
N ALA A 196 21.47 -4.54 -1.00
CA ALA A 196 21.60 -5.42 0.17
C ALA A 196 20.27 -5.74 0.85
N LEU A 197 19.15 -5.66 0.12
CA LEU A 197 17.82 -6.03 0.58
C LEU A 197 17.42 -7.39 -0.01
N HIS A 198 16.50 -8.10 0.66
CA HIS A 198 16.07 -9.44 0.22
C HIS A 198 15.07 -9.36 -0.93
N ASP A 199 13.97 -8.58 -0.72
CA ASP A 199 12.88 -8.43 -1.68
C ASP A 199 12.07 -7.18 -1.29
N ALA A 200 12.50 -6.01 -1.78
CA ALA A 200 11.90 -4.73 -1.46
C ALA A 200 10.49 -4.60 -2.09
N ARG A 201 9.45 -4.62 -1.27
CA ARG A 201 8.04 -4.61 -1.69
C ARG A 201 7.40 -3.24 -1.60
N SER A 202 7.73 -2.48 -0.56
CA SER A 202 7.14 -1.18 -0.29
C SER A 202 8.18 -0.24 0.29
N VAL A 203 8.05 1.05 -0.02
CA VAL A 203 8.93 2.08 0.52
C VAL A 203 8.11 3.30 0.92
N HIS A 204 8.43 3.88 2.07
CA HIS A 204 7.92 5.18 2.48
C HIS A 204 9.04 6.05 3.00
N VAL A 205 8.98 7.33 2.65
CA VAL A 205 10.00 8.30 3.05
C VAL A 205 9.40 9.27 4.07
N ILE A 206 10.09 9.45 5.19
CA ILE A 206 9.79 10.46 6.18
C ILE A 206 11.09 11.14 6.63
N ALA A 207 11.10 12.47 6.59
CA ALA A 207 12.27 13.29 6.85
C ALA A 207 13.50 12.76 6.07
N ASP A 208 14.55 12.40 6.77
CA ASP A 208 15.84 12.00 6.21
C ASP A 208 15.99 10.47 6.05
N HIS A 209 14.89 9.70 6.17
CA HIS A 209 14.95 8.24 6.12
C HIS A 209 13.91 7.66 5.16
N ALA A 210 14.34 6.64 4.40
CA ALA A 210 13.46 5.73 3.70
C ALA A 210 13.30 4.44 4.53
N PHE A 211 12.07 4.03 4.75
CA PHE A 211 11.73 2.76 5.38
C PHE A 211 11.22 1.82 4.30
N VAL A 212 11.85 0.65 4.20
CA VAL A 212 11.55 -0.34 3.17
C VAL A 212 10.98 -1.59 3.83
N ALA A 213 9.82 -2.04 3.35
CA ALA A 213 9.31 -3.37 3.63
C ALA A 213 10.05 -4.37 2.71
N ASP A 214 10.82 -5.25 3.31
CA ASP A 214 11.80 -6.13 2.67
C ASP A 214 11.40 -7.61 2.80
N ALA A 215 10.14 -7.90 2.57
CA ALA A 215 9.54 -9.23 2.68
C ALA A 215 10.08 -10.01 3.90
N ALA A 216 10.72 -11.15 3.70
CA ALA A 216 11.32 -11.97 4.76
C ALA A 216 12.48 -11.29 5.52
N GLY A 217 13.03 -10.20 4.99
CA GLY A 217 14.02 -9.33 5.65
C GLY A 217 13.41 -8.44 6.73
N GLY A 218 12.10 -8.24 6.71
CA GLY A 218 11.37 -7.36 7.62
C GLY A 218 11.43 -5.89 7.20
N ILE A 219 11.96 -5.00 8.04
CA ILE A 219 12.05 -3.56 7.76
C ILE A 219 13.50 -3.10 7.76
N SER A 220 13.86 -2.37 6.71
CA SER A 220 15.15 -1.66 6.62
C SER A 220 14.95 -0.15 6.70
N ALA A 221 15.74 0.53 7.52
CA ALA A 221 15.83 1.98 7.62
C ALA A 221 17.10 2.46 6.90
N ILE A 222 16.91 3.38 5.97
CA ILE A 222 17.96 3.89 5.09
C ILE A 222 18.07 5.41 5.28
N ASP A 223 19.24 5.89 5.66
CA ASP A 223 19.57 7.33 5.69
C ASP A 223 19.69 7.84 4.26
N ILE A 224 18.88 8.83 3.92
CA ILE A 224 18.79 9.43 2.60
C ILE A 224 19.09 10.94 2.61
N ARG A 225 19.73 11.48 3.66
CA ARG A 225 20.19 12.89 3.71
C ARG A 225 21.03 13.26 2.50
N ASN A 226 21.80 12.30 2.01
CA ASN A 226 22.44 12.39 0.70
C ASN A 226 21.89 11.28 -0.21
N PRO A 227 20.93 11.57 -1.10
CA PRO A 227 20.31 10.57 -1.96
C PRO A 227 21.27 9.86 -2.91
N SER A 228 22.44 10.45 -3.20
CA SER A 228 23.49 9.80 -4.02
C SER A 228 24.43 8.90 -3.22
N ARG A 229 24.32 8.87 -1.88
CA ARG A 229 25.11 8.05 -0.97
C ARG A 229 24.25 7.52 0.19
N PRO A 230 23.16 6.80 -0.12
CA PRO A 230 22.28 6.27 0.92
C PRO A 230 23.00 5.22 1.75
N GLN A 231 22.60 5.07 3.01
CA GLN A 231 23.19 4.10 3.93
C GLN A 231 22.10 3.36 4.71
N VAL A 232 22.18 2.04 4.78
CA VAL A 232 21.34 1.26 5.70
C VAL A 232 21.83 1.54 7.13
N VAL A 233 20.97 2.16 7.94
CA VAL A 233 21.29 2.53 9.33
C VAL A 233 20.62 1.63 10.35
N GLY A 234 19.65 0.81 9.94
CA GLY A 234 18.97 -0.14 10.79
C GLY A 234 18.21 -1.18 10.00
N ALA A 235 18.09 -2.36 10.58
CA ALA A 235 17.23 -3.42 10.08
C ALA A 235 16.52 -4.10 11.25
N LEU A 236 15.28 -4.51 11.03
CA LEU A 236 14.46 -5.19 12.04
C LEU A 236 13.64 -6.29 11.36
N LYS A 237 13.92 -7.54 11.71
CA LYS A 237 13.13 -8.67 11.21
C LYS A 237 11.74 -8.65 11.83
N THR A 238 10.70 -8.81 11.02
CA THR A 238 9.33 -8.99 11.47
C THR A 238 8.96 -10.47 11.54
N PRO A 239 7.89 -10.85 12.27
CA PRO A 239 7.48 -12.25 12.38
C PRO A 239 6.96 -12.87 11.08
N GLY A 240 6.53 -12.06 10.12
CA GLY A 240 5.98 -12.48 8.83
C GLY A 240 6.82 -12.03 7.65
N GLU A 241 6.14 -11.68 6.57
CA GLU A 241 6.71 -11.09 5.38
C GLU A 241 6.19 -9.65 5.24
N ALA A 242 7.06 -8.67 5.44
CA ALA A 242 6.69 -7.27 5.35
C ALA A 242 6.33 -6.91 3.90
N GLN A 243 5.06 -6.61 3.64
CA GLN A 243 4.52 -6.29 2.31
C GLN A 243 4.32 -4.78 2.12
N GLY A 244 3.86 -4.10 3.16
CA GLY A 244 3.55 -2.68 3.13
C GLY A 244 4.04 -1.95 4.38
N VAL A 245 4.39 -0.69 4.22
CA VAL A 245 4.90 0.14 5.32
C VAL A 245 4.34 1.55 5.23
N TYR A 246 3.90 2.09 6.37
CA TYR A 246 3.45 3.48 6.47
C TYR A 246 3.89 4.10 7.79
N PRO A 247 4.58 5.24 7.78
CA PRO A 247 4.95 5.94 9.00
C PRO A 247 3.76 6.73 9.55
N LEU A 248 3.54 6.61 10.86
CA LEU A 248 2.52 7.34 11.58
C LEU A 248 3.16 7.96 12.84
N TYR A 249 3.47 9.25 12.79
CA TYR A 249 4.26 9.95 13.82
C TYR A 249 5.63 9.27 14.05
N ASN A 250 5.87 8.74 15.25
CA ASN A 250 7.09 8.05 15.64
C ASN A 250 6.98 6.52 15.54
N LEU A 251 5.93 6.05 14.90
CA LEU A 251 5.66 4.64 14.64
C LEU A 251 5.73 4.35 13.15
N LEU A 252 6.11 3.14 12.84
CA LEU A 252 5.92 2.54 11.53
C LEU A 252 4.86 1.47 11.67
N VAL A 253 3.82 1.54 10.87
CA VAL A 253 2.83 0.48 10.74
C VAL A 253 3.24 -0.38 9.57
N VAL A 254 3.32 -1.68 9.80
CA VAL A 254 3.77 -2.65 8.81
C VAL A 254 2.68 -3.65 8.54
N ALA A 255 2.31 -3.83 7.27
CA ALA A 255 1.54 -4.97 6.80
C ALA A 255 2.49 -6.16 6.68
N ASP A 256 2.37 -7.13 7.61
CA ASP A 256 3.32 -8.23 7.81
C ASP A 256 2.78 -9.57 7.30
N GLY A 257 2.06 -9.50 6.17
CA GLY A 257 1.48 -10.67 5.52
C GLY A 257 0.50 -11.41 6.43
N SER A 258 0.69 -12.71 6.57
CA SER A 258 -0.14 -13.59 7.42
C SER A 258 0.00 -13.32 8.93
N ARG A 259 0.98 -12.50 9.33
CA ARG A 259 1.18 -12.09 10.72
C ARG A 259 0.45 -10.79 11.08
N GLY A 260 -0.35 -10.26 10.15
CA GLY A 260 -1.20 -9.08 10.35
C GLY A 260 -0.40 -7.79 10.40
N LEU A 261 -0.61 -6.97 11.43
CA LEU A 261 0.04 -5.66 11.55
C LEU A 261 1.09 -5.68 12.65
N GLN A 262 2.25 -5.05 12.37
CA GLN A 262 3.27 -4.76 13.37
C GLN A 262 3.36 -3.24 13.59
N LEU A 263 3.50 -2.83 14.84
CA LEU A 263 3.83 -1.45 15.22
C LEU A 263 5.29 -1.39 15.62
N ILE A 264 6.06 -0.54 14.97
CA ILE A 264 7.50 -0.42 15.19
C ILE A 264 7.82 1.01 15.63
N ASP A 265 8.54 1.17 16.74
CA ASP A 265 9.07 2.44 17.20
C ASP A 265 10.27 2.85 16.35
N ILE A 266 10.15 3.99 15.63
CA ILE A 266 11.18 4.52 14.71
C ILE A 266 11.83 5.80 15.20
N ARG A 267 11.70 6.19 16.48
CA ARG A 267 12.38 7.37 17.04
C ARG A 267 13.89 7.33 16.88
N LYS A 268 14.45 6.13 16.81
CA LYS A 268 15.85 5.85 16.52
C LYS A 268 15.91 4.83 15.39
N PRO A 269 16.01 5.25 14.12
CA PRO A 269 16.00 4.33 12.97
C PRO A 269 17.06 3.23 13.03
N GLY A 270 18.22 3.51 13.63
CA GLY A 270 19.27 2.51 13.87
C GLY A 270 18.98 1.50 15.00
N SER A 271 17.89 1.64 15.74
CA SER A 271 17.52 0.79 16.88
C SER A 271 16.01 0.62 16.94
N MET A 272 15.42 0.26 15.81
CA MET A 272 13.98 -0.03 15.68
C MET A 272 13.58 -1.22 16.55
N ARG A 273 12.33 -1.21 17.04
CA ARG A 273 11.80 -2.33 17.82
C ARG A 273 10.29 -2.46 17.61
N ILE A 274 9.79 -3.69 17.56
CA ILE A 274 8.36 -3.96 17.59
C ILE A 274 7.83 -3.58 18.99
N VAL A 275 6.81 -2.75 19.03
CA VAL A 275 6.16 -2.28 20.26
C VAL A 275 4.73 -2.76 20.39
N GLY A 276 4.14 -3.26 19.30
CA GLY A 276 2.79 -3.82 19.28
C GLY A 276 2.55 -4.65 18.04
N ALA A 277 1.55 -5.50 18.10
CA ALA A 277 1.10 -6.32 16.99
C ALA A 277 -0.42 -6.48 17.02
N TYR A 278 -1.01 -6.68 15.85
CA TYR A 278 -2.42 -7.00 15.72
C TYR A 278 -2.61 -8.08 14.65
N HIS A 279 -3.31 -9.15 15.03
CA HIS A 279 -3.61 -10.25 14.10
C HIS A 279 -4.87 -9.93 13.30
N THR A 280 -4.75 -9.96 11.97
CA THR A 280 -5.88 -9.72 11.06
C THR A 280 -6.52 -11.05 10.62
N PRO A 281 -7.80 -11.04 10.15
CA PRO A 281 -8.47 -12.26 9.69
C PRO A 281 -7.83 -12.89 8.45
N GLY A 282 -7.00 -12.14 7.71
CA GLY A 282 -6.33 -12.58 6.50
C GLY A 282 -4.99 -11.88 6.32
N GLU A 283 -4.38 -12.05 5.17
CA GLU A 283 -3.06 -11.47 4.86
C GLU A 283 -3.15 -9.97 4.62
N THR A 284 -2.29 -9.21 5.29
CA THR A 284 -2.14 -7.77 5.07
C THR A 284 -1.14 -7.50 3.95
N ARG A 285 -1.48 -6.57 3.05
CA ARG A 285 -0.67 -6.22 1.88
C ARG A 285 -0.21 -4.77 1.88
N SER A 286 -1.12 -3.86 2.13
CA SER A 286 -0.83 -2.43 2.13
C SER A 286 -1.44 -1.75 3.35
N VAL A 287 -0.81 -0.67 3.77
CA VAL A 287 -1.25 0.18 4.88
C VAL A 287 -1.18 1.64 4.50
N PHE A 288 -2.18 2.40 4.94
CA PHE A 288 -2.22 3.86 4.83
C PHE A 288 -2.60 4.46 6.18
N GLY A 289 -1.90 5.48 6.62
CA GLY A 289 -2.17 6.16 7.88
C GLY A 289 -2.73 7.56 7.66
N LEU A 290 -3.77 7.92 8.41
CA LEU A 290 -4.32 9.28 8.44
C LEU A 290 -4.71 9.66 9.86
N ALA A 291 -4.12 10.71 10.40
CA ALA A 291 -4.28 11.14 11.79
C ALA A 291 -3.95 9.96 12.75
N SER A 292 -4.89 9.54 13.59
CA SER A 292 -4.72 8.41 14.50
C SER A 292 -5.29 7.09 13.95
N ARG A 293 -5.56 7.01 12.64
CA ARG A 293 -6.13 5.82 11.99
C ARG A 293 -5.20 5.17 11.02
N VAL A 294 -5.35 3.86 10.92
CA VAL A 294 -4.68 3.01 9.93
C VAL A 294 -5.74 2.31 9.11
N TYR A 295 -5.59 2.37 7.80
CA TYR A 295 -6.39 1.69 6.80
C TYR A 295 -5.51 0.60 6.19
N VAL A 296 -6.04 -0.60 6.09
CA VAL A 296 -5.27 -1.79 5.72
C VAL A 296 -5.97 -2.51 4.61
N ALA A 297 -5.29 -2.69 3.50
CA ALA A 297 -5.76 -3.56 2.43
C ALA A 297 -5.18 -4.97 2.60
N GLY A 298 -5.99 -5.99 2.32
CA GLY A 298 -5.53 -7.37 2.44
C GLY A 298 -6.47 -8.39 1.85
N SER A 299 -5.99 -9.64 1.73
CA SER A 299 -6.81 -10.77 1.31
C SER A 299 -7.61 -11.34 2.47
N GLY A 300 -8.81 -11.81 2.19
CA GLY A 300 -9.73 -12.39 3.18
C GLY A 300 -10.56 -11.37 3.95
N PHE A 301 -10.28 -10.05 3.88
CA PHE A 301 -11.08 -9.02 4.55
C PHE A 301 -11.25 -7.72 3.73
N GLY A 302 -10.53 -7.56 2.60
CA GLY A 302 -10.60 -6.37 1.75
C GLY A 302 -10.00 -5.13 2.38
N LEU A 303 -10.79 -4.33 3.11
CA LEU A 303 -10.37 -3.13 3.83
C LEU A 303 -10.63 -3.27 5.34
N GLY A 304 -9.60 -3.06 6.16
CA GLY A 304 -9.69 -2.93 7.61
C GLY A 304 -9.41 -1.51 8.08
N VAL A 305 -10.07 -1.05 9.13
CA VAL A 305 -9.84 0.26 9.76
C VAL A 305 -9.55 0.09 11.24
N PHE A 306 -8.47 0.71 11.69
CA PHE A 306 -7.96 0.60 13.05
C PHE A 306 -7.65 1.98 13.62
N ASP A 307 -8.03 2.24 14.88
CA ASP A 307 -7.52 3.39 15.61
C ASP A 307 -6.22 3.02 16.33
N VAL A 308 -5.24 3.89 16.26
CA VAL A 308 -4.02 3.80 17.07
C VAL A 308 -4.34 4.39 18.46
N ILE A 309 -4.55 3.52 19.44
CA ILE A 309 -4.91 3.94 20.80
C ILE A 309 -3.69 4.50 21.53
N ASP A 310 -2.56 3.81 21.41
CA ASP A 310 -1.27 4.22 21.93
C ASP A 310 -0.15 3.60 21.08
N ARG A 311 1.09 3.77 21.52
CA ARG A 311 2.28 3.28 20.78
C ARG A 311 2.36 1.78 20.61
N SER A 312 1.55 1.01 21.32
CA SER A 312 1.61 -0.45 21.35
C SER A 312 0.29 -1.13 21.00
N ARG A 313 -0.81 -0.37 20.84
CA ARG A 313 -2.14 -0.94 20.69
C ARG A 313 -2.91 -0.32 19.53
N LEU A 314 -3.47 -1.21 18.72
CA LEU A 314 -4.49 -0.91 17.72
C LEU A 314 -5.86 -1.40 18.23
N ASN A 315 -6.90 -0.68 17.83
CA ASN A 315 -8.28 -1.08 18.07
C ASN A 315 -9.02 -1.15 16.74
N ALA A 316 -9.45 -2.35 16.35
CA ALA A 316 -10.25 -2.54 15.16
C ALA A 316 -11.57 -1.77 15.28
N LYS A 317 -11.92 -0.99 14.27
CA LYS A 317 -13.18 -0.24 14.19
C LYS A 317 -14.16 -0.87 13.23
N GLY A 318 -13.68 -1.35 12.10
CA GLY A 318 -14.52 -1.98 11.10
C GLY A 318 -13.68 -2.63 10.01
N HIS A 319 -14.35 -3.41 9.22
CA HIS A 319 -13.81 -3.97 7.97
C HIS A 319 -14.89 -3.93 6.90
N PHE A 320 -14.44 -3.86 5.66
CA PHE A 320 -15.28 -3.86 4.47
C PHE A 320 -14.81 -4.98 3.53
N LEU A 321 -15.72 -5.89 3.19
CA LEU A 321 -15.45 -6.99 2.27
C LEU A 321 -15.59 -6.49 0.83
N VAL A 322 -14.50 -6.53 0.07
CA VAL A 322 -14.39 -5.95 -1.27
C VAL A 322 -15.25 -6.69 -2.33
N ASP A 323 -15.65 -7.93 -2.08
CA ASP A 323 -16.30 -8.81 -3.07
C ASP A 323 -17.79 -9.10 -2.82
N MET A 324 -18.44 -8.41 -1.89
CA MET A 324 -19.87 -8.67 -1.67
C MET A 324 -20.74 -7.77 -2.56
N ASP A 325 -20.99 -8.21 -3.79
CA ASP A 325 -22.14 -7.76 -4.57
C ASP A 325 -23.41 -8.36 -3.95
N ARG A 326 -24.07 -7.61 -3.07
CA ARG A 326 -25.48 -7.78 -2.68
C ARG A 326 -26.17 -6.45 -2.68
#